data_1652fb372489188a03b97f349dce6f6e
#
_entry.id   1652fb372489188a03b97f349dce6f6e
#
_cell.length_a   1.000
_cell.length_b   1.000
_cell.length_c   1.000
_cell.angle_alpha   90.00
_cell.angle_beta   90.00
_cell.angle_gamma   90.00
#
_symmetry.space_group_name_H-M   'P 1'
#
loop_
_entity.id
_entity.type
_entity.pdbx_description
1 polymer ?
#
loop_
_entity_poly.entity_id
_entity_poly.type
_entity_poly.pdbx_seq_one_letter_code
_entity_poly.pdbx_strand_id
1 'polypeptide(L)'
;MSLGAKLRGLFGGSAVTKSKEIVLSSPLTGRVVPLEEVKDETFALRILGDGVAVSPVGKGERRAPADGRVEQVFETWHALTMITNDGVELLLHVGIDTVELGGKHFEMLVQEGDVVKTGNVLLNFDAESIRAAGYDLVTPMVIGNSDDYELQVAASGDIGAGIPLLKLIKKGESV
;
A
#
# COMPACT_ATOMS: atom_id res chain seq x y z
N MET A 1 -35.90 43.94 28.69
CA MET A 1 -35.74 43.82 27.26
C MET A 1 -34.31 43.43 26.96
N SER A 2 -34.06 42.14 26.74
CA SER A 2 -32.71 41.67 26.54
C SER A 2 -32.38 41.60 25.06
N LEU A 3 -31.42 42.41 24.65
CA LEU A 3 -30.76 42.33 23.35
C LEU A 3 -29.84 41.10 23.20
N GLY A 4 -29.84 40.21 24.18
CA GLY A 4 -28.93 39.07 24.24
C GLY A 4 -29.36 37.83 23.50
N ALA A 5 -30.58 37.78 22.95
CA ALA A 5 -31.12 36.57 22.36
C ALA A 5 -30.93 36.45 20.82
N LYS A 6 -30.42 37.49 20.17
CA LYS A 6 -30.28 37.49 18.70
C LYS A 6 -28.89 37.15 18.16
N LEU A 7 -27.91 36.91 19.03
CA LEU A 7 -26.52 36.63 18.60
C LEU A 7 -26.15 35.13 18.65
N ARG A 8 -27.07 34.24 19.04
CA ARG A 8 -26.79 32.79 19.06
C ARG A 8 -26.96 32.06 17.73
N GLY A 9 -27.41 32.76 16.71
CA GLY A 9 -27.66 32.15 15.39
C GLY A 9 -26.54 32.33 14.35
N LEU A 10 -25.47 33.06 14.70
CA LEU A 10 -24.45 33.47 13.72
C LEU A 10 -23.13 32.69 13.84
N PHE A 11 -22.98 31.81 14.79
CA PHE A 11 -21.83 30.90 14.92
C PHE A 11 -22.25 29.44 14.76
N GLY A 12 -23.11 29.16 13.79
CA GLY A 12 -23.25 27.84 13.21
C GLY A 12 -22.02 27.62 12.32
N GLY A 13 -20.84 27.54 12.93
CA GLY A 13 -19.70 26.98 12.24
C GLY A 13 -20.07 25.56 11.87
N SER A 14 -20.40 25.31 10.60
CA SER A 14 -20.35 23.97 10.07
C SER A 14 -18.94 23.45 10.40
N ALA A 15 -18.86 22.54 11.35
CA ALA A 15 -17.66 21.76 11.55
C ALA A 15 -17.39 21.09 10.22
N VAL A 16 -16.43 21.61 9.45
CA VAL A 16 -15.89 20.92 8.28
C VAL A 16 -15.23 19.69 8.88
N THR A 17 -15.95 18.58 8.88
CA THR A 17 -15.38 17.28 9.22
C THR A 17 -14.34 16.97 8.13
N LYS A 18 -13.08 17.19 8.50
CA LYS A 18 -11.95 16.89 7.65
C LYS A 18 -12.01 15.37 7.37
N SER A 19 -12.17 15.00 6.10
CA SER A 19 -12.16 13.60 5.70
C SER A 19 -10.91 12.94 6.25
N LYS A 20 -11.06 11.73 6.83
CA LYS A 20 -9.95 10.98 7.43
C LYS A 20 -8.93 10.64 6.35
N GLU A 21 -7.70 11.06 6.56
CA GLU A 21 -6.57 10.66 5.73
C GLU A 21 -6.05 9.30 6.19
N ILE A 22 -5.96 8.36 5.25
CA ILE A 22 -5.36 7.05 5.46
C ILE A 22 -3.94 7.10 4.92
N VAL A 23 -2.97 6.71 5.73
CA VAL A 23 -1.56 6.67 5.34
C VAL A 23 -1.11 5.23 5.21
N LEU A 24 -0.54 4.88 4.06
CA LEU A 24 0.14 3.62 3.82
C LEU A 24 1.64 3.86 3.82
N SER A 25 2.34 3.15 4.69
CA SER A 25 3.80 3.21 4.79
C SER A 25 4.47 2.39 3.69
N SER A 26 5.70 2.77 3.32
CA SER A 26 6.48 1.96 2.40
C SER A 26 6.72 0.57 2.99
N PRO A 27 6.39 -0.49 2.23
CA PRO A 27 6.54 -1.85 2.70
C PRO A 27 7.99 -2.36 2.64
N LEU A 28 8.89 -1.58 2.06
CA LEU A 28 10.32 -1.93 1.97
C LEU A 28 11.18 -0.68 1.73
N THR A 29 12.47 -0.84 1.97
CA THR A 29 13.47 0.19 1.64
C THR A 29 13.86 0.09 0.19
N GLY A 30 13.87 1.21 -0.52
CA GLY A 30 14.25 1.25 -1.92
C GLY A 30 14.00 2.60 -2.56
N ARG A 31 13.69 2.58 -3.86
CA ARG A 31 13.38 3.77 -4.65
C ARG A 31 11.93 3.72 -5.14
N VAL A 32 11.23 4.80 -4.96
CA VAL A 32 9.84 4.94 -5.42
C VAL A 32 9.80 4.94 -6.95
N VAL A 33 8.93 4.10 -7.51
CA VAL A 33 8.72 3.97 -8.96
C VAL A 33 7.22 4.20 -9.24
N PRO A 34 6.88 5.19 -10.07
CA PRO A 34 5.50 5.36 -10.53
C PRO A 34 4.98 4.08 -11.18
N LEU A 35 3.71 3.76 -10.96
CA LEU A 35 3.13 2.49 -11.45
C LEU A 35 3.20 2.36 -12.97
N GLU A 36 3.05 3.47 -13.70
CA GLU A 36 3.16 3.54 -15.17
C GLU A 36 4.55 3.20 -15.72
N GLU A 37 5.59 3.26 -14.89
CA GLU A 37 6.96 2.91 -15.28
C GLU A 37 7.28 1.41 -15.05
N VAL A 38 6.38 0.67 -14.42
CA VAL A 38 6.54 -0.78 -14.20
C VAL A 38 6.45 -1.49 -15.55
N LYS A 39 7.39 -2.37 -15.83
CA LYS A 39 7.49 -3.11 -17.09
C LYS A 39 6.55 -4.34 -17.13
N ASP A 40 5.31 -4.11 -16.79
CA ASP A 40 4.22 -5.09 -16.85
C ASP A 40 2.92 -4.31 -17.04
N GLU A 41 2.21 -4.60 -18.13
CA GLU A 41 1.00 -3.88 -18.51
C GLU A 41 -0.13 -3.98 -17.46
N THR A 42 -0.20 -5.11 -16.78
CA THR A 42 -1.21 -5.33 -15.72
C THR A 42 -1.09 -4.28 -14.62
N PHE A 43 0.14 -3.92 -14.27
CA PHE A 43 0.41 -2.86 -13.28
C PHE A 43 0.42 -1.48 -13.92
N ALA A 44 1.15 -1.29 -15.00
CA ALA A 44 1.33 0.01 -15.65
C ALA A 44 0.03 0.65 -16.12
N LEU A 45 -0.92 -0.16 -16.60
CA LEU A 45 -2.24 0.28 -17.05
C LEU A 45 -3.29 0.28 -15.93
N ARG A 46 -2.89 0.01 -14.68
CA ARG A 46 -3.77 -0.01 -13.49
C ARG A 46 -4.96 -0.97 -13.63
N ILE A 47 -4.77 -2.11 -14.29
CA ILE A 47 -5.83 -3.12 -14.50
C ILE A 47 -6.32 -3.68 -13.16
N LEU A 48 -5.42 -3.86 -12.20
CA LEU A 48 -5.75 -4.36 -10.85
C LEU A 48 -6.09 -3.27 -9.84
N GLY A 49 -5.91 -2.00 -10.20
CA GLY A 49 -6.10 -0.85 -9.36
C GLY A 49 -4.92 0.13 -9.44
N ASP A 50 -5.09 1.28 -8.83
CA ASP A 50 -4.03 2.28 -8.73
C ASP A 50 -3.10 1.97 -7.56
N GLY A 51 -1.93 2.55 -7.57
CA GLY A 51 -0.93 2.35 -6.53
C GLY A 51 0.43 2.94 -6.88
N VAL A 52 1.46 2.33 -6.37
CA VAL A 52 2.85 2.73 -6.56
C VAL A 52 3.76 1.52 -6.42
N ALA A 53 4.94 1.58 -6.97
CA ALA A 53 5.93 0.53 -6.80
C ALA A 53 7.17 1.05 -6.05
N VAL A 54 7.95 0.14 -5.50
CA VAL A 54 9.26 0.43 -4.92
C VAL A 54 10.27 -0.57 -5.47
N SER A 55 11.38 -0.07 -5.98
CA SER A 55 12.52 -0.90 -6.38
C SER A 55 13.39 -1.13 -5.15
N PRO A 56 13.49 -2.38 -4.64
CA PRO A 56 14.13 -2.64 -3.36
C PRO A 56 15.64 -2.44 -3.40
N VAL A 57 16.18 -1.97 -2.28
CA VAL A 57 17.61 -1.85 -1.99
C VAL A 57 17.90 -2.53 -0.65
N GLY A 58 18.97 -3.31 -0.57
CA GLY A 58 19.36 -4.00 0.66
C GLY A 58 18.60 -5.28 0.92
N LYS A 59 18.21 -5.50 2.17
CA LYS A 59 17.51 -6.72 2.59
C LYS A 59 16.15 -6.85 1.96
N GLY A 60 15.84 -8.05 1.47
CA GLY A 60 14.55 -8.41 0.93
C GLY A 60 13.51 -8.71 2.00
N GLU A 61 13.00 -7.68 2.63
CA GLU A 61 11.91 -7.79 3.62
C GLU A 61 10.70 -7.00 3.14
N ARG A 62 9.56 -7.66 3.03
CA ARG A 62 8.29 -7.01 2.75
C ARG A 62 7.51 -6.84 4.04
N ARG A 63 7.20 -5.60 4.40
CA ARG A 63 6.53 -5.25 5.65
C ARG A 63 5.09 -4.80 5.40
N ALA A 64 4.23 -4.98 6.41
CA ALA A 64 2.86 -4.48 6.36
C ALA A 64 2.84 -2.95 6.29
N PRO A 65 2.18 -2.36 5.27
CA PRO A 65 2.09 -0.90 5.11
C PRO A 65 1.09 -0.24 6.04
N ALA A 66 0.23 -1.03 6.68
CA ALA A 66 -0.78 -0.58 7.63
C ALA A 66 -1.23 -1.75 8.51
N ASP A 67 -1.92 -1.43 9.61
CA ASP A 67 -2.59 -2.44 10.43
C ASP A 67 -3.73 -3.07 9.64
N GLY A 68 -3.87 -4.38 9.73
CA GLY A 68 -4.91 -5.09 9.00
C GLY A 68 -4.84 -6.60 9.16
N ARG A 69 -5.40 -7.30 8.18
CA ARG A 69 -5.46 -8.75 8.14
C ARG A 69 -5.03 -9.28 6.78
N VAL A 70 -4.29 -10.37 6.79
CA VAL A 70 -3.93 -11.12 5.57
C VAL A 70 -5.18 -11.83 5.03
N GLU A 71 -5.55 -11.55 3.78
CA GLU A 71 -6.71 -12.15 3.12
C GLU A 71 -6.34 -13.39 2.32
N GLN A 72 -5.28 -13.31 1.52
CA GLN A 72 -4.83 -14.39 0.67
C GLN A 72 -3.31 -14.43 0.58
N VAL A 73 -2.74 -15.61 0.61
CA VAL A 73 -1.33 -15.88 0.31
C VAL A 73 -1.26 -16.67 -1.00
N PHE A 74 -0.49 -16.18 -1.96
CA PHE A 74 -0.29 -16.91 -3.22
C PHE A 74 0.62 -18.10 -3.01
N GLU A 75 0.30 -19.24 -3.61
CA GLU A 75 1.05 -20.51 -3.43
C GLU A 75 2.54 -20.39 -3.74
N THR A 76 2.89 -19.50 -4.66
CA THR A 76 4.28 -19.22 -5.06
C THR A 76 4.97 -18.15 -4.21
N TRP A 77 4.35 -17.68 -3.12
CA TRP A 77 4.86 -16.77 -2.11
C TRP A 77 5.41 -15.42 -2.60
N HIS A 78 5.26 -15.12 -3.87
CA HIS A 78 5.69 -13.85 -4.45
C HIS A 78 4.74 -12.69 -4.17
N ALA A 79 3.52 -12.99 -3.72
CA ALA A 79 2.48 -12.01 -3.47
C ALA A 79 1.53 -12.45 -2.35
N LEU A 80 0.87 -11.47 -1.77
CA LEU A 80 -0.24 -11.65 -0.84
C LEU A 80 -1.20 -10.48 -0.95
N THR A 81 -2.45 -10.69 -0.52
CA THR A 81 -3.41 -9.61 -0.35
C THR A 81 -3.71 -9.41 1.13
N MET A 82 -4.03 -8.19 1.49
CA MET A 82 -4.48 -7.84 2.83
C MET A 82 -5.56 -6.77 2.77
N ILE A 83 -6.39 -6.72 3.80
CA ILE A 83 -7.32 -5.63 4.03
C ILE A 83 -6.89 -4.86 5.28
N THR A 84 -6.79 -3.55 5.17
CA THR A 84 -6.44 -2.70 6.31
C THR A 84 -7.64 -2.50 7.23
N ASN A 85 -7.39 -2.07 8.47
CA ASN A 85 -8.46 -1.74 9.40
C ASN A 85 -9.37 -0.60 8.89
N ASP A 86 -8.86 0.23 7.98
CA ASP A 86 -9.62 1.28 7.31
C ASP A 86 -10.39 0.81 6.06
N GLY A 87 -10.29 -0.47 5.70
CA GLY A 87 -11.00 -1.07 4.58
C GLY A 87 -10.31 -0.96 3.23
N VAL A 88 -9.01 -0.63 3.20
CA VAL A 88 -8.22 -0.59 1.96
C VAL A 88 -7.78 -2.00 1.58
N GLU A 89 -8.12 -2.42 0.37
CA GLU A 89 -7.72 -3.72 -0.19
C GLU A 89 -6.36 -3.57 -0.88
N LEU A 90 -5.36 -4.30 -0.40
CA LEU A 90 -3.99 -4.21 -0.89
C LEU A 90 -3.54 -5.51 -1.56
N LEU A 91 -2.94 -5.39 -2.74
CA LEU A 91 -2.11 -6.43 -3.34
C LEU A 91 -0.64 -6.03 -3.16
N LEU A 92 0.10 -6.87 -2.47
CA LEU A 92 1.52 -6.72 -2.23
C LEU A 92 2.26 -7.76 -3.08
N HIS A 93 2.91 -7.32 -4.15
CA HIS A 93 3.55 -8.19 -5.14
C HIS A 93 5.06 -7.94 -5.15
N VAL A 94 5.87 -8.97 -5.13
CA VAL A 94 7.34 -8.85 -5.14
C VAL A 94 7.88 -9.22 -6.52
N GLY A 95 8.47 -8.24 -7.20
CA GLY A 95 9.07 -8.41 -8.52
C GLY A 95 8.05 -8.56 -9.64
N ILE A 96 8.54 -8.75 -10.83
CA ILE A 96 7.75 -8.95 -12.05
C ILE A 96 7.98 -10.37 -12.56
N ASP A 97 6.90 -11.08 -12.91
CA ASP A 97 6.90 -12.48 -13.38
C ASP A 97 7.50 -13.48 -12.35
N THR A 98 7.69 -13.09 -11.12
CA THR A 98 8.30 -13.91 -10.06
C THR A 98 7.43 -15.09 -9.62
N VAL A 99 6.18 -15.16 -10.05
CA VAL A 99 5.34 -16.36 -9.99
C VAL A 99 6.03 -17.58 -10.60
N GLU A 100 6.83 -17.37 -11.64
CA GLU A 100 7.56 -18.42 -12.36
C GLU A 100 8.64 -19.09 -11.51
N LEU A 101 9.07 -18.46 -10.40
CA LEU A 101 10.03 -19.05 -9.46
C LEU A 101 9.44 -20.19 -8.61
N GLY A 102 8.11 -20.34 -8.60
CA GLY A 102 7.45 -21.43 -7.87
C GLY A 102 7.69 -21.43 -6.36
N GLY A 103 7.92 -20.25 -5.77
CA GLY A 103 8.22 -20.08 -4.35
C GLY A 103 9.72 -20.06 -4.02
N LYS A 104 10.58 -20.38 -4.98
CA LYS A 104 12.02 -20.34 -4.77
C LYS A 104 12.50 -18.91 -4.50
N HIS A 105 13.36 -18.75 -3.52
CA HIS A 105 13.91 -17.47 -3.04
C HIS A 105 12.93 -16.61 -2.23
N PHE A 106 11.77 -17.17 -1.86
CA PHE A 106 10.79 -16.54 -0.99
C PHE A 106 10.60 -17.34 0.30
N GLU A 107 10.36 -16.63 1.38
CA GLU A 107 9.95 -17.20 2.68
C GLU A 107 8.72 -16.43 3.17
N MET A 108 7.56 -17.06 3.11
CA MET A 108 6.32 -16.47 3.63
C MET A 108 6.24 -16.65 5.13
N LEU A 109 6.09 -15.54 5.87
CA LEU A 109 6.06 -15.52 7.33
C LEU A 109 4.67 -15.41 7.92
N VAL A 110 3.66 -15.23 7.08
CA VAL A 110 2.27 -15.08 7.49
C VAL A 110 1.37 -16.06 6.74
N GLN A 111 0.18 -16.27 7.26
CA GLN A 111 -0.86 -17.09 6.65
C GLN A 111 -2.18 -16.32 6.57
N GLU A 112 -3.10 -16.82 5.77
CA GLU A 112 -4.45 -16.27 5.64
C GLU A 112 -5.13 -16.16 7.01
N GLY A 113 -5.74 -15.02 7.28
CA GLY A 113 -6.40 -14.72 8.55
C GLY A 113 -5.52 -14.05 9.60
N ASP A 114 -4.20 -14.02 9.42
CA ASP A 114 -3.30 -13.38 10.37
C ASP A 114 -3.59 -11.87 10.49
N VAL A 115 -3.69 -11.40 11.73
CA VAL A 115 -3.74 -9.98 12.06
C VAL A 115 -2.32 -9.45 12.14
N VAL A 116 -2.05 -8.37 11.41
CA VAL A 116 -0.73 -7.77 11.32
C VAL A 116 -0.76 -6.29 11.70
N LYS A 117 0.35 -5.82 12.22
CA LYS A 117 0.59 -4.41 12.54
C LYS A 117 1.52 -3.79 11.51
N THR A 118 1.36 -2.50 11.27
CA THR A 118 2.27 -1.71 10.43
C THR A 118 3.72 -2.03 10.78
N GLY A 119 4.53 -2.38 9.79
CA GLY A 119 5.94 -2.72 9.95
C GLY A 119 6.24 -4.17 10.26
N ASN A 120 5.24 -5.03 10.55
CA ASN A 120 5.49 -6.45 10.67
C ASN A 120 6.04 -7.02 9.36
N VAL A 121 7.06 -7.87 9.44
CA VAL A 121 7.60 -8.55 8.25
C VAL A 121 6.61 -9.63 7.80
N LEU A 122 6.14 -9.53 6.57
CA LEU A 122 5.17 -10.45 5.96
C LEU A 122 5.86 -11.59 5.22
N LEU A 123 6.92 -11.25 4.49
CA LEU A 123 7.73 -12.22 3.76
C LEU A 123 9.16 -11.72 3.60
N ASN A 124 10.09 -12.66 3.49
CA ASN A 124 11.46 -12.42 3.10
C ASN A 124 11.69 -12.91 1.67
N PHE A 125 12.58 -12.26 0.95
CA PHE A 125 13.00 -12.70 -0.38
C PHE A 125 14.51 -12.45 -0.57
N ASP A 126 15.14 -13.36 -1.32
CA ASP A 126 16.55 -13.26 -1.68
C ASP A 126 16.69 -12.40 -2.95
N ALA A 127 16.85 -11.09 -2.77
CA ALA A 127 16.93 -10.12 -3.84
C ALA A 127 18.06 -10.43 -4.83
N GLU A 128 19.22 -10.82 -4.34
CA GLU A 128 20.38 -11.13 -5.19
C GLU A 128 20.12 -12.34 -6.09
N SER A 129 19.59 -13.42 -5.51
CA SER A 129 19.26 -14.63 -6.26
C SER A 129 18.14 -14.41 -7.28
N ILE A 130 17.13 -13.63 -6.93
CA ILE A 130 16.02 -13.30 -7.86
C ILE A 130 16.54 -12.48 -9.05
N ARG A 131 17.36 -11.47 -8.81
CA ARG A 131 18.01 -10.69 -9.87
C ARG A 131 18.94 -11.55 -10.73
N ALA A 132 19.73 -12.43 -10.11
CA ALA A 132 20.63 -13.35 -10.82
C ALA A 132 19.85 -14.32 -11.72
N ALA A 133 18.61 -14.67 -11.36
CA ALA A 133 17.72 -15.46 -12.18
C ALA A 133 17.06 -14.67 -13.33
N GLY A 134 17.33 -13.36 -13.45
CA GLY A 134 16.89 -12.51 -14.56
C GLY A 134 15.58 -11.76 -14.32
N TYR A 135 15.05 -11.75 -13.11
CA TYR A 135 13.80 -11.05 -12.78
C TYR A 135 14.01 -9.62 -12.32
N ASP A 136 13.12 -8.73 -12.74
CA ASP A 136 13.01 -7.37 -12.22
C ASP A 136 12.36 -7.42 -10.83
N LEU A 137 12.99 -6.79 -9.85
CA LEU A 137 12.52 -6.75 -8.46
C LEU A 137 11.64 -5.54 -8.14
N VAL A 138 11.30 -4.70 -9.12
CA VAL A 138 10.28 -3.68 -8.90
C VAL A 138 9.06 -4.31 -8.24
N THR A 139 8.62 -3.72 -7.15
CA THR A 139 7.70 -4.34 -6.20
C THR A 139 6.45 -3.47 -6.06
N PRO A 140 5.38 -3.78 -6.83
CA PRO A 140 4.13 -3.03 -6.79
C PRO A 140 3.37 -3.19 -5.47
N MET A 141 2.77 -2.10 -5.02
CA MET A 141 1.72 -2.06 -4.03
C MET A 141 0.47 -1.47 -4.68
N VAL A 142 -0.54 -2.29 -4.89
CA VAL A 142 -1.76 -1.93 -5.62
C VAL A 142 -2.95 -1.92 -4.68
N ILE A 143 -3.83 -0.94 -4.86
CA ILE A 143 -5.07 -0.80 -4.11
C ILE A 143 -6.20 -1.34 -4.98
N GLY A 144 -6.74 -2.51 -4.61
CA GLY A 144 -7.78 -3.19 -5.39
C GLY A 144 -9.08 -2.39 -5.47
N ASN A 145 -9.43 -1.69 -4.41
CA ASN A 145 -10.59 -0.79 -4.35
C ASN A 145 -10.21 0.69 -4.50
N SER A 146 -9.23 0.98 -5.35
CA SER A 146 -8.70 2.34 -5.54
C SER A 146 -9.75 3.35 -6.03
N ASP A 147 -10.79 2.91 -6.71
CA ASP A 147 -11.88 3.77 -7.17
C ASP A 147 -12.64 4.44 -6.02
N ASP A 148 -12.57 3.87 -4.83
CA ASP A 148 -13.22 4.41 -3.62
C ASP A 148 -12.42 5.56 -2.98
N TYR A 149 -11.21 5.83 -3.47
CA TYR A 149 -10.28 6.78 -2.85
C TYR A 149 -9.68 7.79 -3.83
N GLU A 150 -9.36 8.96 -3.29
CA GLU A 150 -8.38 9.85 -3.90
C GLU A 150 -7.00 9.47 -3.39
N LEU A 151 -6.07 9.20 -4.32
CA LEU A 151 -4.71 8.77 -4.02
C LEU A 151 -3.71 9.90 -4.23
N GLN A 152 -2.78 10.03 -3.28
CA GLN A 152 -1.61 10.88 -3.41
C GLN A 152 -0.36 10.08 -3.10
N VAL A 153 0.61 10.07 -4.01
CA VAL A 153 1.94 9.55 -3.73
C VAL A 153 2.67 10.57 -2.86
N ALA A 154 3.03 10.17 -1.64
CA ALA A 154 3.56 11.06 -0.62
C ALA A 154 5.09 11.15 -0.61
N ALA A 155 5.77 10.34 -1.42
CA ALA A 155 7.22 10.28 -1.48
C ALA A 155 7.72 10.09 -2.91
N SER A 156 8.95 10.49 -3.16
CA SER A 156 9.67 10.26 -4.41
C SER A 156 11.15 10.00 -4.12
N GLY A 157 11.87 9.38 -5.07
CA GLY A 157 13.26 9.03 -4.88
C GLY A 157 13.45 7.90 -3.87
N ASP A 158 14.50 7.99 -3.08
CA ASP A 158 14.82 6.97 -2.08
C ASP A 158 13.87 7.05 -0.87
N ILE A 159 13.43 5.89 -0.39
CA ILE A 159 12.51 5.77 0.72
C ILE A 159 12.92 4.62 1.65
N GLY A 160 12.78 4.83 2.96
CA GLY A 160 12.94 3.78 3.96
C GLY A 160 11.63 3.04 4.22
N ALA A 161 11.71 1.77 4.59
CA ALA A 161 10.56 1.02 5.08
C ALA A 161 9.92 1.76 6.27
N GLY A 162 8.59 1.82 6.29
CA GLY A 162 7.83 2.49 7.35
C GLY A 162 7.59 3.98 7.14
N ILE A 163 8.24 4.60 6.16
CA ILE A 163 8.00 6.00 5.80
C ILE A 163 6.69 6.11 4.99
N PRO A 164 5.86 7.14 5.20
CA PRO A 164 4.64 7.35 4.44
C PRO A 164 4.88 7.35 2.92
N LEU A 165 4.19 6.48 2.20
CA LEU A 165 4.32 6.31 0.75
C LEU A 165 3.07 6.74 -0.01
N LEU A 166 1.88 6.36 0.46
CA LEU A 166 0.60 6.75 -0.12
C LEU A 166 -0.30 7.38 0.93
N LYS A 167 -1.04 8.38 0.51
CA LYS A 167 -2.13 8.99 1.26
C LYS A 167 -3.43 8.79 0.52
N LEU A 168 -4.46 8.36 1.22
CA LEU A 168 -5.77 8.07 0.68
C LEU A 168 -6.83 8.87 1.41
N ILE A 169 -7.78 9.41 0.64
CA ILE A 169 -8.99 10.04 1.17
C ILE A 169 -10.18 9.34 0.53
N LYS A 170 -11.09 8.81 1.35
CA LYS A 170 -12.26 8.12 0.86
C LYS A 170 -13.21 9.08 0.13
N LYS A 171 -13.60 8.74 -1.08
CA LYS A 171 -14.57 9.52 -1.86
C LYS A 171 -15.97 9.40 -1.26
N GLY A 172 -16.77 10.47 -1.39
CA GLY A 172 -18.16 10.47 -0.95
C GLY A 172 -18.38 10.69 0.55
N GLU A 173 -17.33 10.89 1.35
CA GLU A 173 -17.42 11.32 2.75
C GLU A 173 -17.37 12.86 2.89
N SER A 174 -17.74 13.58 1.84
CA SER A 174 -17.99 15.02 1.94
C SER A 174 -19.32 15.22 2.64
N VAL A 175 -19.27 15.71 3.86
CA VAL A 175 -20.45 16.19 4.58
C VAL A 175 -20.79 17.61 4.16
#